data_048dbce5288eab1d582ca71ee89cb538
#
_entry.id   048dbce5288eab1d582ca71ee89cb538
#
_cell.length_a   1.000
_cell.length_b   1.000
_cell.length_c   1.000
_cell.angle_alpha   90.00
_cell.angle_beta   90.00
_cell.angle_gamma   90.00
#
_symmetry.space_group_name_H-M   'P 1'
#
loop_
_entity.id
_entity.type
_entity.pdbx_description
1 polymer ?
#
loop_
_entity_poly.entity_id
_entity_poly.type
_entity_poly.pdbx_seq_one_letter_code
_entity_poly.pdbx_strand_id
1 'polypeptide(L)'
;MSTGKVTGIAAVVILLLVSTTAGSKDTSPIPGEPSSLNSWFHANVKPYTQRNGTLDPALETAEAKPKTIMVRKDGSGDFKTLTGAVRSISSGNTQRVIVDIGSGVYNEKIQIEKEKPFVTFKGSASSMPTLTFAGTARVYGTVYSATLQVDSDYFVASNIIIKNSSPRPSGKLKEQAVALRIGGDKAAFYNCRLIGFQDTLCDDKGRHFFKDCYIEGTVDFIFGSGKSLYLGTAINVLADQGLAVITAQARNKEDDTGFSFVHCKVNGIGKGAFLGRAWTERPRVVFAFTTMSSVVNPGGWSDNQHPERDRIVSFGEYKCKGPGSNPSGRVKFSRQLTPQQVKPFLSLAYIEGSKWLLPPPN
;
A
#
# COMPACT_ATOMS: atom_id res chain seq x y z
N MET A 1 -24.03 -49.74 -70.36
CA MET A 1 -23.04 -49.85 -69.28
C MET A 1 -22.55 -48.45 -68.94
N SER A 2 -23.09 -47.87 -67.88
CA SER A 2 -22.74 -46.52 -67.44
C SER A 2 -22.19 -46.59 -66.00
N THR A 3 -20.93 -46.25 -65.85
CA THR A 3 -20.23 -46.28 -64.57
C THR A 3 -20.40 -44.89 -63.90
N GLY A 4 -21.21 -44.86 -62.88
CA GLY A 4 -21.37 -43.66 -62.05
C GLY A 4 -20.16 -43.47 -61.13
N LYS A 5 -19.52 -42.33 -61.16
CA LYS A 5 -18.50 -41.90 -60.20
C LYS A 5 -19.19 -41.29 -58.97
N VAL A 6 -18.96 -41.87 -57.79
CA VAL A 6 -19.33 -41.28 -56.50
C VAL A 6 -18.20 -40.37 -56.05
N THR A 7 -18.43 -39.08 -56.00
CA THR A 7 -17.54 -38.10 -55.40
C THR A 7 -17.88 -37.95 -53.92
N GLY A 8 -17.01 -38.46 -53.05
CA GLY A 8 -17.11 -38.24 -51.60
C GLY A 8 -16.64 -36.82 -51.23
N ILE A 9 -17.52 -36.04 -50.60
CA ILE A 9 -17.19 -34.75 -50.02
C ILE A 9 -16.66 -35.02 -48.61
N ALA A 10 -15.37 -34.79 -48.38
CA ALA A 10 -14.79 -34.77 -47.02
C ALA A 10 -15.15 -33.46 -46.33
N ALA A 11 -15.97 -33.53 -45.32
CA ALA A 11 -16.25 -32.38 -44.46
C ALA A 11 -15.08 -32.18 -43.48
N VAL A 12 -14.33 -31.08 -43.68
CA VAL A 12 -13.31 -30.65 -42.72
C VAL A 12 -14.01 -29.91 -41.57
N VAL A 13 -14.10 -30.57 -40.42
CA VAL A 13 -14.57 -29.93 -39.20
C VAL A 13 -13.41 -29.10 -38.62
N ILE A 14 -13.44 -27.80 -38.82
CA ILE A 14 -12.52 -26.84 -38.13
C ILE A 14 -13.03 -26.69 -36.69
N LEU A 15 -12.37 -27.34 -35.74
CA LEU A 15 -12.53 -27.02 -34.32
C LEU A 15 -11.93 -25.64 -34.05
N LEU A 16 -12.77 -24.63 -33.98
CA LEU A 16 -12.41 -23.33 -33.41
C LEU A 16 -12.22 -23.53 -31.89
N LEU A 17 -10.96 -23.68 -31.47
CA LEU A 17 -10.57 -23.50 -30.07
C LEU A 17 -10.83 -22.03 -29.70
N VAL A 18 -12.00 -21.77 -29.14
CA VAL A 18 -12.29 -20.51 -28.46
C VAL A 18 -11.43 -20.53 -27.18
N SER A 19 -10.25 -19.94 -27.25
CA SER A 19 -9.49 -19.61 -26.06
C SER A 19 -10.30 -18.57 -25.29
N THR A 20 -11.04 -19.01 -24.28
CA THR A 20 -11.61 -18.12 -23.26
C THR A 20 -10.43 -17.48 -22.56
N THR A 21 -10.04 -16.28 -22.99
CA THR A 21 -9.20 -15.40 -22.20
C THR A 21 -9.93 -15.24 -20.85
N ALA A 22 -9.39 -15.85 -19.81
CA ALA A 22 -9.88 -15.65 -18.47
C ALA A 22 -9.76 -14.14 -18.18
N GLY A 23 -10.88 -13.43 -18.30
CA GLY A 23 -10.96 -12.00 -18.01
C GLY A 23 -10.36 -11.74 -16.63
N SER A 24 -9.56 -10.71 -16.53
CA SER A 24 -8.95 -10.25 -15.29
C SER A 24 -9.99 -10.24 -14.16
N LYS A 25 -9.76 -11.03 -13.10
CA LYS A 25 -10.61 -11.07 -11.90
C LYS A 25 -10.47 -9.83 -11.01
N ASP A 26 -9.83 -8.78 -11.49
CA ASP A 26 -9.62 -7.52 -10.77
C ASP A 26 -10.90 -6.89 -10.21
N THR A 27 -12.02 -7.12 -10.87
CA THR A 27 -13.33 -6.60 -10.46
C THR A 27 -14.01 -7.44 -9.38
N SER A 28 -13.41 -8.57 -8.96
CA SER A 28 -13.94 -9.36 -7.85
C SER A 28 -14.00 -8.51 -6.58
N PRO A 29 -15.19 -8.25 -6.03
CA PRO A 29 -15.31 -7.36 -4.89
C PRO A 29 -14.68 -7.97 -3.64
N ILE A 30 -14.01 -7.14 -2.86
CA ILE A 30 -13.57 -7.50 -1.51
C ILE A 30 -14.81 -7.81 -0.68
N PRO A 31 -14.90 -9.01 -0.05
CA PRO A 31 -16.10 -9.41 0.71
C PRO A 31 -16.32 -8.49 1.91
N GLY A 32 -17.58 -8.32 2.32
CA GLY A 32 -17.92 -7.54 3.51
C GLY A 32 -17.58 -8.22 4.84
N GLU A 33 -17.46 -9.57 4.83
CA GLU A 33 -17.16 -10.35 6.02
C GLU A 33 -15.64 -10.56 6.18
N PRO A 34 -15.03 -10.15 7.32
CA PRO A 34 -13.59 -10.28 7.56
C PRO A 34 -13.06 -11.71 7.45
N SER A 35 -13.86 -12.72 7.87
CA SER A 35 -13.49 -14.14 7.81
C SER A 35 -13.23 -14.64 6.38
N SER A 36 -13.82 -14.01 5.38
CA SER A 36 -13.66 -14.37 3.96
C SER A 36 -12.47 -13.68 3.30
N LEU A 37 -11.77 -12.79 4.00
CA LEU A 37 -10.76 -11.93 3.40
C LEU A 37 -9.52 -12.71 2.90
N ASN A 38 -9.04 -13.65 3.69
CA ASN A 38 -7.87 -14.45 3.32
C ASN A 38 -8.17 -15.38 2.13
N SER A 39 -9.33 -16.05 2.12
CA SER A 39 -9.73 -16.89 0.99
C SER A 39 -9.94 -16.06 -0.27
N TRP A 40 -10.54 -14.87 -0.16
CA TRP A 40 -10.67 -13.93 -1.26
C TRP A 40 -9.29 -13.49 -1.79
N PHE A 41 -8.34 -13.14 -0.90
CA PHE A 41 -7.00 -12.73 -1.29
C PHE A 41 -6.29 -13.85 -2.06
N HIS A 42 -6.25 -15.06 -1.53
CA HIS A 42 -5.63 -16.20 -2.21
C HIS A 42 -6.33 -16.60 -3.53
N ALA A 43 -7.63 -16.33 -3.66
CA ALA A 43 -8.35 -16.56 -4.89
C ALA A 43 -8.00 -15.56 -6.00
N ASN A 44 -7.67 -14.30 -5.64
CA ASN A 44 -7.48 -13.19 -6.58
C ASN A 44 -6.01 -12.80 -6.79
N VAL A 45 -5.12 -13.04 -5.80
CA VAL A 45 -3.68 -12.77 -5.88
C VAL A 45 -2.95 -14.12 -5.94
N LYS A 46 -2.60 -14.55 -7.15
CA LYS A 46 -1.98 -15.86 -7.41
C LYS A 46 -0.46 -15.76 -7.46
N PRO A 47 0.28 -16.82 -7.07
CA PRO A 47 1.72 -16.85 -7.23
C PRO A 47 2.13 -16.77 -8.70
N TYR A 48 3.37 -16.33 -8.95
CA TYR A 48 3.92 -16.16 -10.29
C TYR A 48 3.69 -17.37 -11.20
N THR A 49 3.90 -18.59 -10.69
CA THR A 49 3.72 -19.85 -11.46
C THR A 49 2.29 -20.07 -12.00
N GLN A 50 1.31 -19.33 -11.50
CA GLN A 50 -0.09 -19.39 -11.94
C GLN A 50 -0.50 -18.13 -12.72
N ARG A 51 0.45 -17.30 -13.14
CA ARG A 51 0.20 -15.96 -13.70
C ARG A 51 0.74 -15.75 -15.12
N ASN A 52 1.14 -16.83 -15.83
CA ASN A 52 1.69 -16.73 -17.20
C ASN A 52 0.84 -15.85 -18.11
N GLY A 53 1.48 -14.85 -18.75
CA GLY A 53 0.88 -13.94 -19.70
C GLY A 53 -0.17 -12.97 -19.12
N THR A 54 -0.27 -12.86 -17.78
CA THR A 54 -1.24 -11.97 -17.13
C THR A 54 -0.59 -10.82 -16.37
N LEU A 55 0.72 -10.88 -16.15
CA LEU A 55 1.50 -9.83 -15.51
C LEU A 55 2.01 -8.82 -16.54
N ASP A 56 2.42 -7.65 -16.07
CA ASP A 56 3.18 -6.72 -16.89
C ASP A 56 4.43 -7.43 -17.43
N PRO A 57 4.77 -7.32 -18.73
CA PRO A 57 5.85 -8.11 -19.34
C PRO A 57 7.21 -7.97 -18.66
N ALA A 58 7.53 -6.74 -18.18
CA ALA A 58 8.77 -6.49 -17.46
C ALA A 58 8.81 -7.21 -16.10
N LEU A 59 7.68 -7.26 -15.39
CA LEU A 59 7.56 -7.99 -14.13
C LEU A 59 7.64 -9.50 -14.38
N GLU A 60 6.95 -10.01 -15.39
CA GLU A 60 6.99 -11.43 -15.75
C GLU A 60 8.41 -11.90 -16.04
N THR A 61 9.18 -11.10 -16.78
CA THR A 61 10.61 -11.35 -17.04
C THR A 61 11.44 -11.32 -15.75
N ALA A 62 11.20 -10.35 -14.89
CA ALA A 62 11.95 -10.19 -13.64
C ALA A 62 11.73 -11.36 -12.66
N GLU A 63 10.50 -11.86 -12.56
CA GLU A 63 10.11 -12.97 -11.65
C GLU A 63 10.56 -14.36 -12.13
N ALA A 64 10.97 -14.51 -13.40
CA ALA A 64 11.35 -15.80 -13.95
C ALA A 64 12.57 -16.44 -13.27
N LYS A 65 13.53 -15.63 -12.81
CA LYS A 65 14.75 -16.10 -12.13
C LYS A 65 15.17 -15.12 -11.04
N PRO A 66 14.51 -15.11 -9.89
CA PRO A 66 14.87 -14.19 -8.81
C PRO A 66 16.26 -14.49 -8.25
N LYS A 67 16.98 -13.44 -7.85
CA LYS A 67 18.26 -13.51 -7.15
C LYS A 67 18.04 -13.18 -5.68
N THR A 68 18.69 -13.92 -4.77
CA THR A 68 18.69 -13.59 -3.34
C THR A 68 20.02 -13.02 -2.91
N ILE A 69 19.97 -11.99 -2.07
CA ILE A 69 21.10 -11.37 -1.36
C ILE A 69 20.81 -11.48 0.13
N MET A 70 21.70 -12.09 0.88
CA MET A 70 21.57 -12.25 2.33
C MET A 70 22.20 -11.09 3.08
N VAL A 71 21.44 -10.40 3.92
CA VAL A 71 21.96 -9.36 4.81
C VAL A 71 21.92 -9.88 6.26
N ARG A 72 23.09 -10.01 6.87
CA ARG A 72 23.28 -10.52 8.23
C ARG A 72 24.27 -9.63 8.98
N LYS A 73 23.88 -9.11 10.14
CA LYS A 73 24.72 -8.20 10.93
C LYS A 73 25.97 -8.87 11.48
N ASP A 74 25.91 -10.14 11.78
CA ASP A 74 27.03 -10.95 12.27
C ASP A 74 28.09 -11.26 11.20
N GLY A 75 27.77 -11.00 9.92
CA GLY A 75 28.65 -11.24 8.78
C GLY A 75 28.51 -12.61 8.14
N SER A 76 27.52 -13.41 8.53
CA SER A 76 27.22 -14.72 7.92
C SER A 76 26.51 -14.62 6.56
N GLY A 77 26.09 -13.41 6.13
CA GLY A 77 25.47 -13.13 4.85
C GLY A 77 26.43 -12.49 3.84
N ASP A 78 25.89 -12.13 2.68
CA ASP A 78 26.63 -11.43 1.62
C ASP A 78 27.01 -9.99 2.04
N PHE A 79 26.16 -9.36 2.86
CA PHE A 79 26.35 -8.00 3.36
C PHE A 79 25.98 -7.91 4.84
N LYS A 80 26.63 -6.97 5.55
CA LYS A 80 26.30 -6.62 6.95
C LYS A 80 25.27 -5.49 7.03
N THR A 81 25.07 -4.74 5.94
CA THR A 81 24.25 -3.53 5.87
C THR A 81 23.29 -3.58 4.70
N LEU A 82 22.12 -2.97 4.86
CA LEU A 82 21.14 -2.84 3.77
C LEU A 82 21.63 -1.88 2.69
N THR A 83 22.28 -0.80 3.08
CA THR A 83 22.88 0.14 2.14
C THR A 83 23.92 -0.56 1.24
N GLY A 84 24.74 -1.46 1.79
CA GLY A 84 25.68 -2.26 1.01
C GLY A 84 24.98 -3.18 0.02
N ALA A 85 23.94 -3.89 0.47
CA ALA A 85 23.13 -4.76 -0.39
C ALA A 85 22.46 -4.00 -1.53
N VAL A 86 21.81 -2.86 -1.24
CA VAL A 86 21.14 -2.02 -2.26
C VAL A 86 22.15 -1.45 -3.26
N ARG A 87 23.34 -1.03 -2.82
CA ARG A 87 24.41 -0.54 -3.71
C ARG A 87 24.92 -1.61 -4.66
N SER A 88 24.90 -2.89 -4.28
CA SER A 88 25.33 -4.00 -5.15
C SER A 88 24.33 -4.31 -6.28
N ILE A 89 23.10 -3.81 -6.20
CA ILE A 89 22.10 -3.94 -7.26
C ILE A 89 22.44 -2.96 -8.37
N SER A 90 22.60 -3.46 -9.58
CA SER A 90 22.95 -2.62 -10.74
C SER A 90 21.84 -1.63 -11.11
N SER A 91 22.21 -0.46 -11.58
CA SER A 91 21.29 0.44 -12.29
C SER A 91 20.76 -0.26 -13.55
N GLY A 92 19.48 -0.08 -13.86
CA GLY A 92 18.83 -0.79 -14.96
C GLY A 92 18.53 -2.26 -14.66
N ASN A 93 18.41 -2.63 -13.36
CA ASN A 93 18.07 -3.99 -12.95
C ASN A 93 16.78 -4.48 -13.62
N THR A 94 16.81 -5.70 -14.18
CA THR A 94 15.69 -6.35 -14.86
C THR A 94 15.27 -7.67 -14.19
N GLN A 95 15.86 -7.99 -13.04
CA GLN A 95 15.65 -9.25 -12.33
C GLN A 95 15.09 -8.96 -10.94
N ARG A 96 14.18 -9.81 -10.43
CA ARG A 96 13.76 -9.73 -9.04
C ARG A 96 14.95 -9.98 -8.12
N VAL A 97 15.31 -9.01 -7.28
CA VAL A 97 16.33 -9.13 -6.27
C VAL A 97 15.67 -9.18 -4.90
N ILE A 98 15.76 -10.33 -4.25
CA ILE A 98 15.25 -10.55 -2.89
C ILE A 98 16.38 -10.29 -1.91
N VAL A 99 16.29 -9.20 -1.16
CA VAL A 99 17.17 -8.91 -0.03
C VAL A 99 16.56 -9.57 1.20
N ASP A 100 17.09 -10.75 1.54
CA ASP A 100 16.71 -11.52 2.72
C ASP A 100 17.44 -10.96 3.95
N ILE A 101 16.66 -10.32 4.85
CA ILE A 101 17.20 -9.52 5.95
C ILE A 101 17.09 -10.32 7.26
N GLY A 102 18.22 -10.63 7.86
CA GLY A 102 18.29 -11.25 9.17
C GLY A 102 17.75 -10.34 10.27
N SER A 103 17.32 -10.95 11.37
CA SER A 103 16.85 -10.23 12.56
C SER A 103 17.88 -9.22 13.08
N GLY A 104 17.38 -8.19 13.77
CA GLY A 104 18.22 -7.15 14.37
C GLY A 104 17.80 -5.74 13.99
N VAL A 105 18.53 -4.76 14.49
CA VAL A 105 18.29 -3.34 14.25
C VAL A 105 19.33 -2.80 13.30
N TYR A 106 18.89 -2.30 12.15
CA TYR A 106 19.71 -1.67 11.11
C TYR A 106 19.50 -0.14 11.18
N ASN A 107 20.48 0.55 11.74
CA ASN A 107 20.44 2.01 11.86
C ASN A 107 21.04 2.64 10.62
N GLU A 108 20.22 2.77 9.59
CA GLU A 108 20.63 3.23 8.26
C GLU A 108 19.55 4.10 7.63
N LYS A 109 19.96 5.16 6.92
CA LYS A 109 19.09 5.86 5.96
C LYS A 109 19.23 5.16 4.62
N ILE A 110 18.16 4.48 4.16
CA ILE A 110 18.19 3.60 3.01
C ILE A 110 17.42 4.26 1.87
N GLN A 111 18.03 4.28 0.69
CA GLN A 111 17.37 4.74 -0.55
C GLN A 111 17.51 3.67 -1.62
N ILE A 112 16.38 3.37 -2.30
CA ILE A 112 16.33 2.53 -3.49
C ILE A 112 15.96 3.45 -4.64
N GLU A 113 16.93 3.74 -5.49
CA GLU A 113 16.81 4.67 -6.60
C GLU A 113 15.90 4.12 -7.70
N LYS A 114 15.32 5.00 -8.51
CA LYS A 114 14.37 4.66 -9.58
C LYS A 114 14.93 3.64 -10.57
N GLU A 115 16.22 3.68 -10.80
CA GLU A 115 16.95 2.81 -11.74
C GLU A 115 17.16 1.38 -11.22
N LYS A 116 16.67 1.06 -10.01
CA LYS A 116 16.78 -0.28 -9.40
C LYS A 116 15.40 -0.90 -9.14
N PRO A 117 14.58 -1.17 -10.18
CA PRO A 117 13.27 -1.80 -10.01
C PRO A 117 13.37 -3.26 -9.55
N PHE A 118 12.25 -3.85 -9.20
CA PHE A 118 12.09 -5.26 -8.83
C PHE A 118 12.87 -5.68 -7.57
N VAL A 119 13.02 -4.79 -6.59
CA VAL A 119 13.65 -5.10 -5.31
C VAL A 119 12.62 -5.59 -4.30
N THR A 120 12.95 -6.62 -3.57
CA THR A 120 12.14 -7.14 -2.45
C THR A 120 12.95 -7.10 -1.17
N PHE A 121 12.42 -6.51 -0.12
CA PHE A 121 12.93 -6.62 1.24
C PHE A 121 12.10 -7.67 1.99
N LYS A 122 12.75 -8.74 2.44
CA LYS A 122 12.11 -9.86 3.12
C LYS A 122 12.73 -10.06 4.50
N GLY A 123 11.89 -10.01 5.52
CA GLY A 123 12.23 -10.43 6.90
C GLY A 123 11.50 -11.70 7.29
N SER A 124 11.80 -12.20 8.48
CA SER A 124 11.06 -13.30 9.11
C SER A 124 9.90 -12.77 9.95
N ALA A 125 8.71 -13.34 9.82
CA ALA A 125 7.55 -12.95 10.61
C ALA A 125 7.74 -13.20 12.12
N SER A 126 8.50 -14.22 12.51
CA SER A 126 8.79 -14.56 13.90
C SER A 126 9.85 -13.67 14.53
N SER A 127 10.68 -12.97 13.71
CA SER A 127 11.78 -12.13 14.18
C SER A 127 12.05 -11.02 13.17
N MET A 128 11.11 -10.08 13.09
CA MET A 128 11.16 -8.99 12.10
C MET A 128 12.41 -8.12 12.29
N PRO A 129 13.21 -7.89 11.23
CA PRO A 129 14.26 -6.89 11.27
C PRO A 129 13.67 -5.49 11.40
N THR A 130 14.37 -4.61 12.10
CA THR A 130 14.00 -3.21 12.28
C THR A 130 14.97 -2.32 11.51
N LEU A 131 14.46 -1.60 10.53
CA LEU A 131 15.13 -0.52 9.84
C LEU A 131 14.83 0.78 10.59
N THR A 132 15.84 1.52 11.02
CA THR A 132 15.65 2.73 11.81
C THR A 132 16.61 3.83 11.43
N PHE A 133 16.14 5.07 11.49
CA PHE A 133 16.94 6.29 11.33
C PHE A 133 16.21 7.45 12.02
N ALA A 134 16.96 8.47 12.47
CA ALA A 134 16.41 9.65 13.16
C ALA A 134 16.41 10.88 12.25
N GLY A 135 15.91 10.76 11.01
CA GLY A 135 15.82 11.87 10.07
C GLY A 135 14.63 12.79 10.37
N THR A 136 14.83 14.10 10.28
CA THR A 136 13.74 15.10 10.44
C THR A 136 13.68 16.04 9.26
N ALA A 137 12.51 16.68 9.07
CA ALA A 137 12.32 17.72 8.06
C ALA A 137 13.27 18.89 8.22
N ARG A 138 13.73 19.16 9.44
CA ARG A 138 14.71 20.21 9.73
C ARG A 138 16.02 20.01 8.99
N VAL A 139 16.46 18.74 8.88
CA VAL A 139 17.77 18.40 8.28
C VAL A 139 17.63 18.05 6.80
N TYR A 140 16.57 17.31 6.45
CA TYR A 140 16.45 16.71 5.11
C TYR A 140 15.29 17.26 4.27
N GLY A 141 14.36 18.05 4.85
CA GLY A 141 13.05 18.28 4.29
C GLY A 141 12.11 17.11 4.60
N THR A 142 10.78 17.34 4.57
CA THR A 142 9.79 16.37 5.06
C THR A 142 9.95 15.01 4.37
N VAL A 143 9.78 14.94 3.06
CA VAL A 143 9.76 13.67 2.32
C VAL A 143 11.12 12.96 2.28
N TYR A 144 12.21 13.70 2.39
CA TYR A 144 13.57 13.16 2.39
C TYR A 144 14.10 12.78 3.78
N SER A 145 13.29 12.99 4.83
CA SER A 145 13.63 12.54 6.19
C SER A 145 13.46 11.04 6.39
N ALA A 146 12.95 10.33 5.38
CA ALA A 146 12.59 8.92 5.45
C ALA A 146 13.74 8.01 5.87
N THR A 147 13.44 7.05 6.73
CA THR A 147 14.33 5.92 7.04
C THR A 147 14.54 5.05 5.82
N LEU A 148 13.43 4.67 5.15
CA LEU A 148 13.45 3.98 3.86
C LEU A 148 12.75 4.85 2.81
N GLN A 149 13.50 5.23 1.78
CA GLN A 149 12.99 5.90 0.59
C GLN A 149 13.03 4.93 -0.59
N VAL A 150 11.90 4.75 -1.27
CA VAL A 150 11.79 3.87 -2.44
C VAL A 150 11.24 4.67 -3.61
N ASP A 151 12.08 4.93 -4.58
CA ASP A 151 11.70 5.60 -5.83
C ASP A 151 11.55 4.60 -6.99
N SER A 152 11.89 3.33 -6.75
CA SER A 152 11.88 2.25 -7.75
C SER A 152 10.52 1.56 -7.86
N ASP A 153 10.18 1.13 -9.08
CA ASP A 153 8.95 0.41 -9.38
C ASP A 153 9.02 -1.07 -8.95
N TYR A 154 7.84 -1.67 -8.72
CA TYR A 154 7.66 -3.08 -8.34
C TYR A 154 8.39 -3.48 -7.06
N PHE A 155 8.49 -2.55 -6.12
CA PHE A 155 9.06 -2.83 -4.81
C PHE A 155 8.11 -3.70 -3.98
N VAL A 156 8.68 -4.67 -3.26
CA VAL A 156 7.94 -5.50 -2.31
C VAL A 156 8.63 -5.47 -0.95
N ALA A 157 7.87 -5.35 0.12
CA ALA A 157 8.35 -5.54 1.48
C ALA A 157 7.50 -6.54 2.23
N SER A 158 8.10 -7.44 2.98
CA SER A 158 7.37 -8.36 3.85
C SER A 158 8.09 -8.58 5.18
N ASN A 159 7.30 -8.59 6.26
CA ASN A 159 7.77 -8.91 7.61
C ASN A 159 8.93 -8.02 8.09
N ILE A 160 8.86 -6.71 7.87
CA ILE A 160 9.86 -5.75 8.34
C ILE A 160 9.24 -4.62 9.15
N ILE A 161 10.02 -4.08 10.08
CA ILE A 161 9.68 -2.88 10.84
C ILE A 161 10.49 -1.73 10.27
N ILE A 162 9.81 -0.67 9.85
CA ILE A 162 10.42 0.57 9.35
C ILE A 162 10.06 1.67 10.35
N LYS A 163 11.05 2.20 11.03
CA LYS A 163 10.86 3.16 12.11
C LYS A 163 11.65 4.44 11.86
N ASN A 164 11.00 5.59 11.96
CA ASN A 164 11.74 6.82 12.21
C ASN A 164 11.87 6.99 13.73
N SER A 165 13.09 7.06 14.22
CA SER A 165 13.39 7.13 15.65
C SER A 165 13.57 8.56 16.18
N SER A 166 13.24 9.58 15.39
CA SER A 166 13.20 10.96 15.86
C SER A 166 12.18 11.10 17.00
N PRO A 167 12.41 11.97 17.98
CA PRO A 167 11.50 12.16 19.08
C PRO A 167 10.13 12.67 18.61
N ARG A 168 9.13 12.50 19.46
CA ARG A 168 7.79 13.04 19.20
C ARG A 168 7.89 14.56 19.04
N PRO A 169 7.20 15.15 18.04
CA PRO A 169 7.19 16.59 17.83
C PRO A 169 6.76 17.36 19.08
N SER A 170 7.49 18.41 19.40
CA SER A 170 7.26 19.27 20.56
C SER A 170 6.50 20.55 20.22
N GLY A 171 6.07 20.71 18.96
CA GLY A 171 5.41 21.88 18.42
C GLY A 171 6.37 22.87 17.73
N LYS A 172 7.63 22.53 17.60
CA LYS A 172 8.60 23.33 16.84
C LYS A 172 8.43 23.08 15.34
N LEU A 173 8.93 24.03 14.53
CA LEU A 173 8.88 23.90 13.08
C LEU A 173 9.81 22.78 12.57
N LYS A 174 9.35 22.07 11.53
CA LYS A 174 10.12 21.04 10.79
C LYS A 174 10.52 19.82 11.62
N GLU A 175 9.62 19.37 12.50
CA GLU A 175 9.78 18.15 13.28
C GLU A 175 9.14 16.90 12.63
N GLN A 176 8.58 17.03 11.41
CA GLN A 176 8.10 15.89 10.64
C GLN A 176 9.23 14.87 10.42
N ALA A 177 8.90 13.57 10.49
CA ALA A 177 9.91 12.51 10.51
C ALA A 177 9.36 11.23 9.88
N VAL A 178 9.61 11.08 8.57
CA VAL A 178 9.06 9.98 7.76
C VAL A 178 9.78 8.66 8.07
N ALA A 179 9.03 7.59 8.31
CA ALA A 179 9.59 6.25 8.38
C ALA A 179 9.75 5.65 6.96
N LEU A 180 8.68 5.67 6.16
CA LEU A 180 8.69 5.17 4.79
C LEU A 180 8.23 6.26 3.82
N ARG A 181 9.01 6.52 2.77
CA ARG A 181 8.54 7.20 1.57
C ARG A 181 8.51 6.22 0.41
N ILE A 182 7.37 6.08 -0.24
CA ILE A 182 7.18 5.27 -1.45
C ILE A 182 6.71 6.16 -2.59
N GLY A 183 7.55 6.27 -3.63
CA GLY A 183 7.31 7.06 -4.84
C GLY A 183 7.42 6.25 -6.12
N GLY A 184 7.84 4.98 -6.05
CA GLY A 184 7.83 4.04 -7.17
C GLY A 184 6.43 3.44 -7.39
N ASP A 185 6.06 3.15 -8.63
CA ASP A 185 4.77 2.55 -8.97
C ASP A 185 4.73 1.04 -8.66
N LYS A 186 3.55 0.52 -8.35
CA LYS A 186 3.28 -0.92 -8.17
C LYS A 186 4.09 -1.54 -7.01
N ALA A 187 4.01 -0.91 -5.85
CA ALA A 187 4.66 -1.41 -4.65
C ALA A 187 3.70 -2.12 -3.70
N ALA A 188 4.16 -3.20 -3.06
CA ALA A 188 3.37 -4.00 -2.13
C ALA A 188 4.08 -4.20 -0.79
N PHE A 189 3.31 -4.07 0.29
CA PHE A 189 3.77 -4.23 1.67
C PHE A 189 2.90 -5.27 2.38
N TYR A 190 3.52 -6.29 2.94
CA TYR A 190 2.86 -7.41 3.61
C TYR A 190 3.36 -7.56 5.05
N ASN A 191 2.46 -7.51 6.01
CA ASN A 191 2.80 -7.68 7.43
C ASN A 191 3.99 -6.79 7.87
N CYS A 192 4.04 -5.55 7.38
CA CYS A 192 5.06 -4.56 7.74
C CYS A 192 4.57 -3.65 8.85
N ARG A 193 5.50 -3.11 9.65
CA ARG A 193 5.19 -2.12 10.68
C ARG A 193 5.86 -0.80 10.35
N LEU A 194 5.09 0.26 10.23
CA LEU A 194 5.56 1.63 9.99
C LEU A 194 5.36 2.43 11.27
N ILE A 195 6.45 2.84 11.89
CA ILE A 195 6.44 3.43 13.23
C ILE A 195 7.08 4.83 13.18
N GLY A 196 6.33 5.81 13.64
CA GLY A 196 6.76 7.19 13.74
C GLY A 196 5.75 8.03 14.52
N PHE A 197 5.85 9.33 14.38
CA PHE A 197 4.92 10.28 14.96
C PHE A 197 4.24 11.09 13.84
N GLN A 198 4.67 12.31 13.60
CA GLN A 198 4.13 13.13 12.50
C GLN A 198 4.73 12.68 11.17
N ASP A 199 3.87 12.48 10.16
CA ASP A 199 4.27 12.16 8.78
C ASP A 199 4.94 10.77 8.64
N THR A 200 4.49 9.75 9.35
CA THR A 200 5.13 8.40 9.38
C THR A 200 5.25 7.76 7.99
N LEU A 201 4.16 7.74 7.21
CA LEU A 201 4.11 7.17 5.86
C LEU A 201 3.85 8.26 4.82
N CYS A 202 4.86 8.53 3.99
CA CYS A 202 4.71 9.28 2.75
C CYS A 202 4.36 8.33 1.60
N ASP A 203 3.08 8.13 1.36
CA ASP A 203 2.51 7.40 0.21
C ASP A 203 2.44 8.37 -0.97
N ASP A 204 3.62 8.66 -1.56
CA ASP A 204 3.86 9.86 -2.36
C ASP A 204 3.14 9.84 -3.71
N LYS A 205 3.41 8.82 -4.53
CA LYS A 205 2.80 8.64 -5.85
C LYS A 205 2.94 7.19 -6.33
N GLY A 206 2.09 6.78 -7.25
CA GLY A 206 2.04 5.41 -7.79
C GLY A 206 0.91 4.59 -7.18
N ARG A 207 0.81 3.32 -7.60
CA ARG A 207 -0.17 2.35 -7.13
C ARG A 207 0.45 1.49 -6.05
N HIS A 208 -0.19 1.44 -4.87
CA HIS A 208 0.38 0.73 -3.74
C HIS A 208 -0.63 -0.20 -3.08
N PHE A 209 -0.12 -1.25 -2.48
CA PHE A 209 -0.90 -2.23 -1.75
C PHE A 209 -0.29 -2.50 -0.37
N PHE A 210 -1.07 -2.30 0.69
CA PHE A 210 -0.66 -2.58 2.06
C PHE A 210 -1.60 -3.62 2.65
N LYS A 211 -1.10 -4.83 2.94
CA LYS A 211 -1.91 -5.89 3.52
C LYS A 211 -1.39 -6.32 4.88
N ASP A 212 -2.31 -6.39 5.86
CA ASP A 212 -2.02 -6.82 7.23
C ASP A 212 -0.87 -6.03 7.90
N CYS A 213 -0.71 -4.77 7.49
CA CYS A 213 0.32 -3.88 8.04
C CYS A 213 -0.12 -3.23 9.35
N TYR A 214 0.83 -2.63 10.05
CA TYR A 214 0.62 -1.78 11.21
C TYR A 214 1.23 -0.40 10.93
N ILE A 215 0.46 0.66 11.09
CA ILE A 215 0.91 2.04 10.86
C ILE A 215 0.56 2.87 12.08
N GLU A 216 1.57 3.54 12.66
CA GLU A 216 1.43 4.33 13.88
C GLU A 216 1.87 5.77 13.67
N GLY A 217 1.14 6.70 14.26
CA GLY A 217 1.53 8.11 14.23
C GLY A 217 0.58 9.06 14.92
N THR A 218 0.86 10.35 14.77
CA THR A 218 0.13 11.47 15.38
C THR A 218 -0.62 12.30 14.33
N VAL A 219 0.09 13.18 13.61
CA VAL A 219 -0.48 14.12 12.63
C VAL A 219 -0.06 13.69 11.23
N ASP A 220 -1.02 13.65 10.30
CA ASP A 220 -0.81 13.36 8.88
C ASP A 220 0.03 12.10 8.62
N PHE A 221 -0.12 11.13 9.49
CA PHE A 221 0.84 10.02 9.50
C PHE A 221 0.67 9.02 8.35
N ILE A 222 -0.33 9.24 7.47
CA ILE A 222 -0.45 8.62 6.13
C ILE A 222 -0.76 9.76 5.15
N PHE A 223 0.23 10.21 4.39
CA PHE A 223 0.06 11.36 3.50
C PHE A 223 0.68 11.12 2.11
N GLY A 224 0.34 11.96 1.13
CA GLY A 224 0.85 11.88 -0.24
C GLY A 224 -0.25 11.73 -1.29
N SER A 225 0.15 11.49 -2.52
CA SER A 225 -0.73 11.44 -3.71
C SER A 225 -0.85 10.04 -4.32
N GLY A 226 -0.51 8.98 -3.57
CA GLY A 226 -0.62 7.60 -4.02
C GLY A 226 -2.04 7.19 -4.35
N LYS A 227 -2.17 6.15 -5.19
CA LYS A 227 -3.40 5.41 -5.43
C LYS A 227 -3.30 4.08 -4.72
N SER A 228 -3.78 4.01 -3.47
CA SER A 228 -3.39 2.97 -2.54
C SER A 228 -4.56 2.24 -1.91
N LEU A 229 -4.43 0.91 -1.85
CA LEU A 229 -5.37 0.02 -1.17
C LEU A 229 -4.72 -0.54 0.11
N TYR A 230 -5.29 -0.17 1.24
CA TYR A 230 -4.92 -0.68 2.56
C TYR A 230 -5.94 -1.75 2.96
N LEU A 231 -5.50 -3.00 3.06
CA LEU A 231 -6.35 -4.15 3.32
C LEU A 231 -6.00 -4.82 4.66
N GLY A 232 -6.93 -4.83 5.61
CA GLY A 232 -6.71 -5.46 6.90
C GLY A 232 -5.65 -4.78 7.78
N THR A 233 -5.27 -3.54 7.46
CA THR A 233 -4.21 -2.80 8.15
C THR A 233 -4.67 -2.25 9.49
N ALA A 234 -3.83 -2.40 10.52
CA ALA A 234 -4.02 -1.77 11.82
C ALA A 234 -3.44 -0.34 11.81
N ILE A 235 -4.26 0.63 12.15
CA ILE A 235 -3.92 2.06 12.21
C ILE A 235 -3.97 2.48 13.67
N ASN A 236 -2.80 2.75 14.26
CA ASN A 236 -2.65 3.09 15.67
C ASN A 236 -2.40 4.59 15.85
N VAL A 237 -3.37 5.28 16.42
CA VAL A 237 -3.35 6.74 16.56
C VAL A 237 -2.87 7.12 17.95
N LEU A 238 -1.86 7.98 18.03
CA LEU A 238 -1.34 8.56 19.27
C LEU A 238 -1.96 9.96 19.48
N ALA A 239 -3.25 9.98 19.88
CA ALA A 239 -4.05 11.21 20.09
C ALA A 239 -4.09 11.66 21.56
N ASP A 240 -3.07 11.33 22.34
CA ASP A 240 -2.95 11.68 23.76
C ASP A 240 -2.37 13.09 23.99
N GLN A 241 -1.83 13.73 22.95
CA GLN A 241 -1.25 15.05 23.03
C GLN A 241 -1.57 15.86 21.75
N GLY A 242 -2.49 16.82 21.87
CA GLY A 242 -2.82 17.78 20.80
C GLY A 242 -3.55 17.17 19.60
N LEU A 243 -3.33 17.76 18.43
CA LEU A 243 -3.95 17.36 17.17
C LEU A 243 -3.49 15.96 16.75
N ALA A 244 -4.44 15.13 16.32
CA ALA A 244 -4.15 13.87 15.66
C ALA A 244 -4.96 13.76 14.37
N VAL A 245 -4.30 13.37 13.27
CA VAL A 245 -4.90 13.23 11.94
C VAL A 245 -4.31 11.98 11.27
N ILE A 246 -5.16 11.06 10.84
CA ILE A 246 -4.71 9.83 10.21
C ILE A 246 -4.20 10.12 8.80
N THR A 247 -5.02 10.77 7.96
CA THR A 247 -4.67 10.97 6.55
C THR A 247 -4.60 12.43 6.12
N ALA A 248 -3.59 12.74 5.31
CA ALA A 248 -3.46 14.00 4.56
C ALA A 248 -3.20 13.68 3.08
N GLN A 249 -4.21 13.12 2.41
CA GLN A 249 -4.12 12.76 1.00
C GLN A 249 -4.01 14.02 0.13
N ALA A 250 -3.04 14.03 -0.80
CA ALA A 250 -2.57 15.24 -1.47
C ALA A 250 -2.99 15.36 -2.95
N ARG A 251 -4.20 14.97 -3.31
CA ARG A 251 -4.74 15.15 -4.65
C ARG A 251 -5.16 16.61 -4.88
N ASN A 252 -4.55 17.28 -5.85
CA ASN A 252 -4.89 18.67 -6.20
C ASN A 252 -5.84 18.79 -7.39
N LYS A 253 -5.78 17.83 -8.32
CA LYS A 253 -6.58 17.79 -9.55
C LYS A 253 -7.57 16.64 -9.50
N GLU A 254 -8.34 16.46 -10.57
CA GLU A 254 -9.17 15.27 -10.77
C GLU A 254 -8.36 14.06 -11.21
N ASP A 255 -7.13 13.94 -10.69
CA ASP A 255 -6.29 12.76 -10.88
C ASP A 255 -6.96 11.54 -10.26
N ASP A 256 -6.76 10.38 -10.86
CA ASP A 256 -7.31 9.13 -10.36
C ASP A 256 -6.45 8.53 -9.23
N THR A 257 -6.23 9.32 -8.18
CA THR A 257 -5.49 8.92 -6.97
C THR A 257 -6.39 8.98 -5.73
N GLY A 258 -5.93 8.39 -4.64
CA GLY A 258 -6.67 8.37 -3.38
C GLY A 258 -6.34 7.15 -2.53
N PHE A 259 -6.77 7.17 -1.28
CA PHE A 259 -6.56 6.09 -0.33
C PHE A 259 -7.85 5.33 -0.08
N SER A 260 -7.81 4.00 -0.22
CA SER A 260 -8.90 3.09 0.12
C SER A 260 -8.50 2.19 1.29
N PHE A 261 -9.15 2.35 2.44
CA PHE A 261 -8.94 1.54 3.65
C PHE A 261 -10.08 0.54 3.77
N VAL A 262 -9.77 -0.75 3.62
CA VAL A 262 -10.78 -1.81 3.63
C VAL A 262 -10.47 -2.82 4.74
N HIS A 263 -11.45 -3.13 5.59
CA HIS A 263 -11.30 -3.99 6.77
C HIS A 263 -10.18 -3.57 7.72
N CYS A 264 -9.84 -2.30 7.73
CA CYS A 264 -8.83 -1.77 8.65
C CYS A 264 -9.34 -1.69 10.09
N LYS A 265 -8.43 -1.48 11.04
CA LYS A 265 -8.74 -1.27 12.45
C LYS A 265 -8.11 0.03 12.91
N VAL A 266 -8.93 1.04 13.20
CA VAL A 266 -8.47 2.32 13.76
C VAL A 266 -8.59 2.24 15.28
N ASN A 267 -7.46 2.15 15.94
CA ASN A 267 -7.32 2.12 17.40
C ASN A 267 -6.30 3.18 17.82
N GLY A 268 -6.07 3.30 19.12
CA GLY A 268 -5.02 4.17 19.62
C GLY A 268 -5.29 4.64 21.04
N ILE A 269 -4.50 5.63 21.49
CA ILE A 269 -4.62 6.28 22.77
C ILE A 269 -5.12 7.71 22.60
N GLY A 270 -5.79 8.24 23.63
CA GLY A 270 -6.37 9.58 23.58
C GLY A 270 -7.71 9.63 22.87
N LYS A 271 -8.08 10.81 22.34
CA LYS A 271 -9.37 11.09 21.69
C LYS A 271 -9.23 12.19 20.63
N GLY A 272 -10.21 12.30 19.74
CA GLY A 272 -10.34 13.46 18.85
C GLY A 272 -9.53 13.36 17.57
N ALA A 273 -9.04 12.19 17.20
CA ALA A 273 -8.33 11.98 15.95
C ALA A 273 -9.26 12.12 14.73
N PHE A 274 -8.87 12.91 13.75
CA PHE A 274 -9.55 12.97 12.48
C PHE A 274 -9.13 11.79 11.57
N LEU A 275 -10.08 11.22 10.83
CA LEU A 275 -9.83 10.21 9.79
C LEU A 275 -8.97 10.79 8.66
N GLY A 276 -9.17 12.08 8.38
CA GLY A 276 -8.38 12.83 7.43
C GLY A 276 -8.70 14.31 7.43
N ARG A 277 -7.79 15.07 6.83
CA ARG A 277 -8.00 16.51 6.62
C ARG A 277 -7.75 16.92 5.17
N ALA A 278 -8.39 18.00 4.73
CA ALA A 278 -8.23 18.57 3.40
C ALA A 278 -6.91 19.35 3.28
N TRP A 279 -5.79 18.61 3.25
CA TRP A 279 -4.45 19.20 3.11
C TRP A 279 -4.29 19.92 1.77
N THR A 280 -4.81 19.34 0.69
CA THR A 280 -4.87 19.93 -0.64
C THR A 280 -6.33 20.16 -1.06
N GLU A 281 -6.57 20.57 -2.31
CA GLU A 281 -7.91 20.96 -2.75
C GLU A 281 -8.91 19.80 -2.83
N ARG A 282 -8.47 18.61 -3.31
CA ARG A 282 -9.37 17.53 -3.73
C ARG A 282 -8.99 16.16 -3.17
N PRO A 283 -8.66 16.01 -1.88
CA PRO A 283 -8.28 14.73 -1.33
C PRO A 283 -9.39 13.69 -1.53
N ARG A 284 -8.98 12.42 -1.74
CA ARG A 284 -9.91 11.28 -1.83
C ARG A 284 -9.49 10.20 -0.85
N VAL A 285 -10.32 9.98 0.15
CA VAL A 285 -10.09 8.93 1.17
C VAL A 285 -11.39 8.22 1.46
N VAL A 286 -11.35 6.87 1.42
CA VAL A 286 -12.50 6.02 1.71
C VAL A 286 -12.12 5.01 2.79
N PHE A 287 -12.94 4.90 3.83
CA PHE A 287 -12.90 3.81 4.79
C PHE A 287 -14.11 2.89 4.56
N ALA A 288 -13.87 1.60 4.35
CA ALA A 288 -14.92 0.61 4.14
C ALA A 288 -14.74 -0.59 5.08
N PHE A 289 -15.83 -1.08 5.66
CA PHE A 289 -15.83 -2.22 6.59
C PHE A 289 -14.82 -2.07 7.75
N THR A 290 -14.36 -0.86 8.02
CA THR A 290 -13.32 -0.55 9.01
C THR A 290 -13.91 -0.47 10.43
N THR A 291 -13.24 -1.08 11.39
CA THR A 291 -13.60 -0.93 12.80
C THR A 291 -12.88 0.28 13.39
N MET A 292 -13.62 1.18 14.03
CA MET A 292 -13.10 2.44 14.58
C MET A 292 -13.39 2.53 16.08
N SER A 293 -12.36 2.65 16.88
CA SER A 293 -12.49 2.88 18.33
C SER A 293 -12.90 4.32 18.63
N SER A 294 -13.15 4.61 19.91
CA SER A 294 -13.50 5.95 20.39
C SER A 294 -12.37 6.98 20.29
N VAL A 295 -11.21 6.63 19.77
CA VAL A 295 -10.13 7.57 19.45
C VAL A 295 -10.53 8.55 18.33
N VAL A 296 -11.44 8.12 17.44
CA VAL A 296 -11.89 8.93 16.30
C VAL A 296 -12.78 10.08 16.77
N ASN A 297 -12.52 11.27 16.27
CA ASN A 297 -13.32 12.47 16.49
C ASN A 297 -14.75 12.24 15.97
N PRO A 298 -15.81 12.61 16.70
CA PRO A 298 -17.19 12.50 16.21
C PRO A 298 -17.42 13.17 14.85
N GLY A 299 -16.77 14.32 14.58
CA GLY A 299 -16.80 14.98 13.28
C GLY A 299 -16.17 14.18 12.15
N GLY A 300 -15.28 13.27 12.47
CA GLY A 300 -14.61 12.35 11.55
C GLY A 300 -13.53 12.98 10.69
N TRP A 301 -13.82 14.12 10.08
CA TRP A 301 -13.01 14.75 9.05
C TRP A 301 -12.81 16.24 9.31
N SER A 302 -11.78 16.83 8.73
CA SER A 302 -11.48 18.27 8.83
C SER A 302 -11.28 18.88 7.44
N ASP A 303 -11.85 20.06 7.22
CA ASP A 303 -11.58 20.89 6.05
C ASP A 303 -10.21 21.59 6.11
N ASN A 304 -9.49 21.42 7.21
CA ASN A 304 -8.20 22.04 7.47
C ASN A 304 -8.27 23.58 7.45
N GLN A 305 -9.38 24.16 7.95
CA GLN A 305 -9.69 25.61 7.93
C GLN A 305 -9.83 26.18 6.50
N HIS A 306 -10.26 25.34 5.55
CA HIS A 306 -10.49 25.66 4.15
C HIS A 306 -11.93 25.29 3.74
N PRO A 307 -12.96 26.01 4.21
CA PRO A 307 -14.35 25.67 3.94
C PRO A 307 -14.72 25.72 2.45
N GLU A 308 -13.95 26.41 1.62
CA GLU A 308 -14.08 26.38 0.17
C GLU A 308 -13.84 24.98 -0.43
N ARG A 309 -13.15 24.08 0.28
CA ARG A 309 -12.87 22.70 -0.13
C ARG A 309 -14.01 21.74 0.15
N ASP A 310 -14.97 22.08 1.02
CA ASP A 310 -16.08 21.21 1.44
C ASP A 310 -16.87 20.62 0.26
N ARG A 311 -16.98 21.35 -0.83
CA ARG A 311 -17.74 20.92 -2.03
C ARG A 311 -16.94 20.00 -2.95
N ILE A 312 -15.62 19.93 -2.78
CA ILE A 312 -14.71 19.26 -3.72
C ILE A 312 -13.90 18.11 -3.12
N VAL A 313 -13.87 17.99 -1.79
CA VAL A 313 -13.25 16.84 -1.12
C VAL A 313 -14.08 15.55 -1.35
N SER A 314 -13.41 14.43 -1.33
CA SER A 314 -14.02 13.10 -1.47
C SER A 314 -13.71 12.24 -0.25
N PHE A 315 -14.35 12.57 0.87
CA PHE A 315 -14.27 11.81 2.12
C PHE A 315 -15.46 10.89 2.28
N GLY A 316 -15.23 9.59 2.41
CA GLY A 316 -16.30 8.59 2.44
C GLY A 316 -16.11 7.49 3.45
N GLU A 317 -17.23 7.03 4.02
CA GLU A 317 -17.29 5.87 4.91
C GLU A 317 -18.36 4.90 4.40
N TYR A 318 -18.10 3.58 4.49
CA TYR A 318 -19.05 2.55 4.08
C TYR A 318 -19.07 1.39 5.05
N LYS A 319 -20.20 1.16 5.71
CA LYS A 319 -20.40 0.04 6.65
C LYS A 319 -19.27 -0.09 7.70
N CYS A 320 -18.71 1.03 8.14
CA CYS A 320 -17.77 1.04 9.24
C CYS A 320 -18.46 0.68 10.56
N LYS A 321 -17.72 0.12 11.52
CA LYS A 321 -18.24 -0.39 12.79
C LYS A 321 -17.45 0.20 13.98
N GLY A 322 -18.03 0.08 15.17
CA GLY A 322 -17.42 0.53 16.42
C GLY A 322 -17.80 1.96 16.82
N PRO A 323 -17.44 2.38 18.04
CA PRO A 323 -17.92 3.65 18.63
C PRO A 323 -17.45 4.87 17.85
N GLY A 324 -16.30 4.80 17.18
CA GLY A 324 -15.75 5.90 16.37
C GLY A 324 -16.38 6.04 14.99
N SER A 325 -17.28 5.14 14.57
CA SER A 325 -17.92 5.17 13.25
C SER A 325 -19.35 5.73 13.26
N ASN A 326 -19.82 6.32 14.36
CA ASN A 326 -21.18 6.87 14.44
C ASN A 326 -21.35 8.03 13.43
N PRO A 327 -22.27 7.91 12.46
CA PRO A 327 -22.41 8.94 11.42
C PRO A 327 -23.10 10.21 11.90
N SER A 328 -23.82 10.20 13.03
CA SER A 328 -24.63 11.35 13.48
C SER A 328 -23.83 12.60 13.80
N GLY A 329 -22.54 12.45 14.17
CA GLY A 329 -21.64 13.54 14.47
C GLY A 329 -20.78 14.03 13.30
N ARG A 330 -20.85 13.33 12.14
CA ARG A 330 -19.97 13.61 11.00
C ARG A 330 -20.22 15.00 10.39
N VAL A 331 -19.14 15.63 9.95
CA VAL A 331 -19.21 16.88 9.20
C VAL A 331 -20.00 16.70 7.90
N LYS A 332 -20.70 17.75 7.46
CA LYS A 332 -21.62 17.68 6.31
C LYS A 332 -20.95 17.40 4.97
N PHE A 333 -19.68 17.68 4.83
CA PHE A 333 -18.91 17.44 3.61
C PHE A 333 -18.36 16.02 3.50
N SER A 334 -18.49 15.19 4.51
CA SER A 334 -18.22 13.74 4.42
C SER A 334 -19.48 12.95 4.02
N ARG A 335 -19.29 11.75 3.50
CA ARG A 335 -20.39 10.96 2.92
C ARG A 335 -20.43 9.56 3.50
N GLN A 336 -21.63 9.12 3.89
CA GLN A 336 -21.94 7.70 4.02
C GLN A 336 -22.21 7.17 2.62
N LEU A 337 -21.31 6.34 2.09
CA LEU A 337 -21.35 5.89 0.69
C LEU A 337 -22.43 4.83 0.47
N THR A 338 -23.06 4.88 -0.70
CA THR A 338 -23.92 3.80 -1.19
C THR A 338 -23.08 2.64 -1.75
N PRO A 339 -23.65 1.43 -1.95
CA PRO A 339 -22.97 0.32 -2.60
C PRO A 339 -22.38 0.67 -3.97
N GLN A 340 -23.07 1.49 -4.76
CA GLN A 340 -22.61 1.94 -6.07
C GLN A 340 -21.40 2.88 -5.96
N GLN A 341 -21.41 3.80 -5.02
CA GLN A 341 -20.34 4.77 -4.80
C GLN A 341 -19.06 4.15 -4.26
N VAL A 342 -19.17 3.14 -3.40
CA VAL A 342 -17.99 2.48 -2.81
C VAL A 342 -17.39 1.41 -3.72
N LYS A 343 -18.15 0.86 -4.67
CA LYS A 343 -17.74 -0.24 -5.56
C LYS A 343 -16.34 -0.08 -6.19
N PRO A 344 -15.94 1.10 -6.73
CA PRO A 344 -14.62 1.28 -7.31
C PRO A 344 -13.46 1.07 -6.34
N PHE A 345 -13.69 1.23 -5.04
CA PHE A 345 -12.69 1.16 -3.97
C PHE A 345 -12.57 -0.24 -3.35
N LEU A 346 -13.45 -1.17 -3.72
CA LEU A 346 -13.57 -2.50 -3.10
C LEU A 346 -13.07 -3.63 -4.00
N SER A 347 -12.06 -3.41 -4.82
CA SER A 347 -11.47 -4.48 -5.62
C SER A 347 -10.03 -4.15 -6.00
N LEU A 348 -9.28 -5.13 -6.49
CA LEU A 348 -7.91 -4.94 -6.99
C LEU A 348 -7.88 -4.04 -8.23
N ALA A 349 -9.00 -3.87 -8.94
CA ALA A 349 -9.08 -2.94 -10.06
C ALA A 349 -8.75 -1.49 -9.67
N TYR A 350 -8.98 -1.13 -8.40
CA TYR A 350 -8.63 0.20 -7.89
C TYR A 350 -7.15 0.54 -8.11
N ILE A 351 -6.27 -0.46 -7.96
CA ILE A 351 -4.82 -0.32 -8.14
C ILE A 351 -4.30 -1.09 -9.36
N GLU A 352 -5.17 -1.58 -10.25
CA GLU A 352 -4.84 -2.47 -11.37
C GLU A 352 -4.02 -3.70 -10.95
N GLY A 353 -4.37 -4.28 -9.80
CA GLY A 353 -3.57 -5.30 -9.12
C GLY A 353 -3.37 -6.58 -9.92
N SER A 354 -4.30 -6.95 -10.82
CA SER A 354 -4.14 -8.14 -11.67
C SER A 354 -2.92 -8.07 -12.59
N LYS A 355 -2.39 -6.89 -12.85
CA LYS A 355 -1.23 -6.73 -13.74
C LYS A 355 0.11 -6.88 -13.02
N TRP A 356 0.14 -6.69 -11.70
CA TRP A 356 1.41 -6.59 -11.00
C TRP A 356 1.46 -7.21 -9.60
N LEU A 357 0.32 -7.38 -8.93
CA LEU A 357 0.30 -7.83 -7.55
C LEU A 357 0.55 -9.34 -7.47
N LEU A 358 1.56 -9.72 -6.73
CA LEU A 358 1.91 -11.09 -6.38
C LEU A 358 1.78 -11.28 -4.85
N PRO A 359 1.57 -12.51 -4.36
CA PRO A 359 1.59 -12.76 -2.92
C PRO A 359 2.96 -12.44 -2.30
N PRO A 360 3.04 -12.30 -0.96
CA PRO A 360 4.33 -12.10 -0.30
C PRO A 360 5.29 -13.24 -0.65
N PRO A 361 6.59 -12.98 -0.73
CA PRO A 361 7.60 -14.01 -0.93
C PRO A 361 7.60 -14.98 0.26
N ASN A 362 7.69 -16.27 -0.03
CA ASN A 362 7.78 -17.36 0.97
C ASN A 362 9.08 -17.30 1.76
#